data_65ab61a583b831d2132383618ed10da6
#
_entry.id   65ab61a583b831d2132383618ed10da6
#
_cell.length_a   1.000
_cell.length_b   1.000
_cell.length_c   1.000
_cell.angle_alpha   90.00
_cell.angle_beta   90.00
_cell.angle_gamma   90.00
#
_symmetry.space_group_name_H-M   'P 1'
#
loop_
_entity.id
_entity.type
_entity.pdbx_description
1 polymer ?
#
loop_
_entity_poly.entity_id
_entity_poly.type
_entity_poly.pdbx_seq_one_letter_code
_entity_poly.pdbx_strand_id
1 'polypeptide(L)'
;MAKLKVTRVDGQEGEYALTPLVQYGFEIYAKKGFYAAFANDMKQSDIFWLAWECIRRSGETVPMFGEKFIETLVKVEVLDDDPLD
;
A
#
# COMPACT_ATOMS: atom_id res chain seq x y z
N MET A 1 13.34 -0.05 6.17
CA MET A 1 12.14 0.62 5.62
C MET A 1 11.05 -0.40 5.35
N ALA A 2 9.83 -0.08 5.74
CA ALA A 2 8.70 -0.97 5.50
C ALA A 2 8.38 -1.04 4.02
N LYS A 3 7.83 -2.16 3.59
CA LYS A 3 7.35 -2.33 2.23
C LYS A 3 6.12 -3.20 2.21
N LEU A 4 5.42 -3.19 1.09
CA LEU A 4 4.25 -4.03 0.89
C LEU A 4 4.58 -5.13 -0.11
N LYS A 5 4.10 -6.33 0.18
CA LYS A 5 4.09 -7.41 -0.79
C LYS A 5 2.66 -7.60 -1.25
N VAL A 6 2.44 -7.41 -2.55
CA VAL A 6 1.10 -7.49 -3.14
C VAL A 6 1.01 -8.74 -4.00
N THR A 7 0.02 -9.57 -3.72
CA THR A 7 -0.28 -10.76 -4.51
C THR A 7 -1.60 -10.52 -5.22
N ARG A 8 -1.62 -10.75 -6.54
CA ARG A 8 -2.79 -10.49 -7.37
C ARG A 8 -3.46 -11.76 -7.83
N VAL A 9 -4.73 -11.63 -8.23
CA VAL A 9 -5.52 -12.80 -8.64
C VAL A 9 -4.95 -13.48 -9.88
N ASP A 10 -4.17 -12.77 -10.70
CA ASP A 10 -3.54 -13.36 -11.88
C ASP A 10 -2.22 -14.06 -11.56
N GLY A 11 -1.84 -14.12 -10.30
CA GLY A 11 -0.63 -14.80 -9.86
C GLY A 11 0.59 -13.91 -9.75
N GLN A 12 0.50 -12.65 -10.17
CA GLN A 12 1.63 -11.74 -10.06
C GLN A 12 1.87 -11.33 -8.62
N GLU A 13 3.14 -11.21 -8.26
CA GLU A 13 3.56 -10.72 -6.95
C GLU A 13 4.56 -9.59 -7.15
N GLY A 14 4.51 -8.60 -6.26
CA GLY A 14 5.46 -7.51 -6.30
C GLY A 14 5.68 -6.95 -4.91
N GLU A 15 6.88 -6.38 -4.71
CA GLU A 15 7.21 -5.71 -3.46
C GLU A 15 7.41 -4.24 -3.75
N TYR A 16 6.86 -3.40 -2.89
CA TYR A 16 6.87 -1.95 -3.10
C TYR A 16 7.29 -1.26 -1.80
N ALA A 17 8.31 -0.40 -1.88
CA ALA A 17 8.75 0.37 -0.73
C ALA A 17 7.70 1.42 -0.37
N LEU A 18 7.50 1.62 0.93
CA LEU A 18 6.63 2.69 1.42
C LEU A 18 7.47 3.97 1.50
N THR A 19 7.70 4.59 0.35
CA THR A 19 8.57 5.75 0.22
C THR A 19 7.94 6.98 0.87
N PRO A 20 8.74 8.03 1.13
CA PRO A 20 8.17 9.28 1.64
C PRO A 20 7.04 9.83 0.79
N LEU A 21 7.12 9.69 -0.53
CA LEU A 21 6.07 10.19 -1.41
C LEU A 21 4.77 9.41 -1.19
N VAL A 22 4.86 8.10 -1.03
CA VAL A 22 3.69 7.26 -0.76
C VAL A 22 3.11 7.62 0.61
N GLN A 23 3.96 7.80 1.61
CA GLN A 23 3.53 8.18 2.96
C GLN A 23 2.81 9.52 2.94
N TYR A 24 3.36 10.48 2.22
CA TYR A 24 2.74 11.79 2.08
C TYR A 24 1.36 11.69 1.44
N GLY A 25 1.26 10.93 0.35
CA GLY A 25 -0.02 10.70 -0.31
C GLY A 25 -1.05 10.07 0.62
N PHE A 26 -0.60 9.11 1.43
CA PHE A 26 -1.47 8.47 2.40
C PHE A 26 -2.03 9.48 3.40
N GLU A 27 -1.18 10.38 3.90
CA GLU A 27 -1.63 11.36 4.89
C GLU A 27 -2.69 12.30 4.32
N ILE A 28 -2.55 12.65 3.05
CA ILE A 28 -3.57 13.46 2.38
C ILE A 28 -4.87 12.67 2.22
N TYR A 29 -4.77 11.41 1.81
CA TYR A 29 -5.94 10.57 1.61
C TYR A 29 -6.65 10.26 2.92
N ALA A 30 -5.91 9.80 3.92
CA ALA A 30 -6.48 9.30 5.17
C ALA A 30 -6.71 10.41 6.19
N LYS A 31 -6.08 11.56 6.01
CA LYS A 31 -6.16 12.71 6.90
C LYS A 31 -5.69 12.38 8.31
N LYS A 32 -4.62 11.59 8.39
CA LYS A 32 -3.98 11.22 9.66
C LYS A 32 -2.52 10.90 9.39
N GLY A 33 -1.70 10.97 10.44
CA GLY A 33 -0.28 10.73 10.31
C GLY A 33 0.02 9.27 9.94
N PHE A 34 0.98 9.08 9.05
CA PHE A 34 1.31 7.74 8.55
C PHE A 34 1.81 6.84 9.67
N TYR A 35 2.80 7.30 10.44
CA TYR A 35 3.39 6.44 11.45
C TYR A 35 2.41 6.10 12.57
N ALA A 36 1.60 7.06 12.99
CA ALA A 36 0.60 6.82 14.01
C ALA A 36 -0.44 5.81 13.53
N ALA A 37 -0.90 5.98 12.28
CA ALA A 37 -1.86 5.04 11.70
C ALA A 37 -1.26 3.66 11.59
N PHE A 38 -0.02 3.58 11.08
CA PHE A 38 0.64 2.29 10.84
C PHE A 38 0.83 1.52 12.15
N ALA A 39 1.12 2.23 13.24
CA ALA A 39 1.36 1.58 14.52
C ALA A 39 0.07 1.16 15.22
N ASN A 40 -1.01 1.91 15.08
CA ASN A 40 -2.15 1.76 15.97
C ASN A 40 -3.51 1.62 15.32
N ASP A 41 -3.68 2.06 14.08
CA ASP A 41 -5.03 2.22 13.52
C ASP A 41 -5.06 2.02 12.01
N MET A 42 -4.24 1.10 11.49
CA MET A 42 -4.20 0.84 10.06
C MET A 42 -5.32 -0.13 9.69
N LYS A 43 -6.29 0.37 8.95
CA LYS A 43 -7.40 -0.45 8.47
C LYS A 43 -7.00 -1.20 7.22
N GLN A 44 -7.70 -2.29 6.92
CA GLN A 44 -7.44 -3.01 5.67
C GLN A 44 -7.63 -2.10 4.46
N SER A 45 -8.64 -1.25 4.49
CA SER A 45 -8.86 -0.33 3.37
C SER A 45 -7.67 0.62 3.19
N ASP A 46 -7.02 1.00 4.27
CA ASP A 46 -5.83 1.84 4.20
C ASP A 46 -4.67 1.08 3.55
N ILE A 47 -4.51 -0.19 3.90
CA ILE A 47 -3.46 -1.02 3.33
C ILE A 47 -3.71 -1.24 1.84
N PHE A 48 -4.94 -1.44 1.44
CA PHE A 48 -5.29 -1.58 0.03
C PHE A 48 -5.03 -0.29 -0.73
N TRP A 49 -5.31 0.86 -0.11
CA TRP A 49 -5.01 2.14 -0.74
C TRP A 49 -3.49 2.32 -0.94
N LEU A 50 -2.71 1.93 0.07
CA LEU A 50 -1.26 1.99 -0.04
C LEU A 50 -0.76 1.12 -1.19
N ALA A 51 -1.32 -0.09 -1.35
CA ALA A 51 -0.96 -0.95 -2.46
C ALA A 51 -1.30 -0.28 -3.79
N TRP A 52 -2.48 0.30 -3.90
CA TRP A 52 -2.90 1.01 -5.10
C TRP A 52 -1.92 2.15 -5.44
N GLU A 53 -1.56 2.94 -4.45
CA GLU A 53 -0.69 4.08 -4.66
C GLU A 53 0.71 3.63 -5.10
N CYS A 54 1.24 2.59 -4.45
CA CYS A 54 2.54 2.05 -4.82
C CYS A 54 2.56 1.55 -6.26
N ILE A 55 1.54 0.80 -6.65
CA ILE A 55 1.46 0.22 -7.99
C ILE A 55 1.31 1.33 -9.02
N ARG A 56 0.43 2.30 -8.76
CA ARG A 56 0.21 3.42 -9.66
C ARG A 56 1.51 4.22 -9.87
N ARG A 57 2.24 4.46 -8.79
CA ARG A 57 3.48 5.23 -8.89
C ARG A 57 4.62 4.45 -9.51
N SER A 58 4.50 3.14 -9.60
CA SER A 58 5.49 2.34 -10.32
C SER A 58 5.33 2.45 -11.84
N GLY A 59 4.28 3.11 -12.29
CA GLY A 59 4.03 3.32 -13.71
C GLY A 59 3.00 2.38 -14.31
N GLU A 60 2.45 1.49 -13.51
CA GLU A 60 1.44 0.56 -14.02
C GLU A 60 0.08 1.24 -14.07
N THR A 61 -0.65 1.01 -15.17
CA THR A 61 -2.01 1.52 -15.30
C THR A 61 -2.94 0.60 -14.52
N VAL A 62 -3.68 1.19 -13.57
CA VAL A 62 -4.64 0.44 -12.74
C VAL A 62 -5.94 1.21 -12.70
N PRO A 63 -7.06 0.54 -12.39
CA PRO A 63 -8.32 1.25 -12.17
C PRO A 63 -8.17 2.25 -11.03
N MET A 64 -9.07 3.21 -10.97
CA MET A 64 -9.12 4.10 -9.81
C MET A 64 -9.35 3.28 -8.55
N PHE A 65 -8.86 3.80 -7.43
CA PHE A 65 -9.02 3.10 -6.17
C PHE A 65 -10.50 2.87 -5.88
N GLY A 66 -10.83 1.63 -5.57
CA GLY A 66 -12.19 1.21 -5.29
C GLY A 66 -12.32 -0.29 -5.50
N GLU A 67 -13.55 -0.76 -5.58
CA GLU A 67 -13.82 -2.19 -5.65
C GLU A 67 -13.16 -2.86 -6.86
N LYS A 68 -13.14 -2.19 -8.00
CA LYS A 68 -12.55 -2.76 -9.20
C LYS A 68 -11.06 -3.06 -9.01
N PHE A 69 -10.35 -2.15 -8.36
CA PHE A 69 -8.95 -2.41 -8.06
C PHE A 69 -8.82 -3.51 -7.02
N ILE A 70 -9.62 -3.43 -5.95
CA ILE A 70 -9.51 -4.38 -4.84
C ILE A 70 -9.79 -5.80 -5.29
N GLU A 71 -10.70 -5.98 -6.26
CA GLU A 71 -11.00 -7.30 -6.83
C GLU A 71 -9.77 -7.95 -7.46
N THR A 72 -8.75 -7.17 -7.84
CA THR A 72 -7.55 -7.74 -8.44
C THR A 72 -6.57 -8.27 -7.40
N LEU A 73 -6.83 -8.05 -6.13
CA LEU A 73 -5.91 -8.41 -5.05
C LEU A 73 -6.29 -9.75 -4.43
N VAL A 74 -5.27 -10.58 -4.15
CA VAL A 74 -5.45 -11.74 -3.28
C VAL A 74 -5.12 -11.34 -1.86
N LYS A 75 -3.97 -10.70 -1.67
CA LYS A 75 -3.59 -10.22 -0.34
C LYS A 75 -2.51 -9.16 -0.47
N VAL A 76 -2.40 -8.36 0.58
CA VAL A 76 -1.34 -7.37 0.73
C VAL A 76 -0.72 -7.59 2.09
N GLU A 77 0.59 -7.85 2.11
CA GLU A 77 1.33 -8.09 3.35
C GLU A 77 2.26 -6.91 3.63
N VAL A 78 2.31 -6.51 4.88
CA VAL A 78 3.27 -5.50 5.31
C VAL A 78 4.54 -6.20 5.74
N LEU A 79 5.65 -5.84 5.12
CA LEU A 79 6.95 -6.40 5.45
C LEU A 79 7.80 -5.31 6.08
N ASP A 80 8.34 -5.59 7.25
CA ASP A 80 9.23 -4.66 7.95
C ASP A 80 10.54 -5.40 8.14
N ASP A 81 11.37 -5.34 7.12
CA ASP A 81 12.55 -6.18 7.03
C ASP A 81 13.78 -5.56 7.70
N ASP A 82 13.68 -4.37 8.24
CA ASP A 82 14.77 -3.73 8.96
C ASP A 82 14.23 -2.88 10.09
N PRO A 83 14.26 -3.39 11.31
CA PRO A 83 13.69 -2.67 12.46
C PRO A 83 14.44 -1.39 12.80
N LEU A 84 15.62 -1.18 12.24
CA LEU A 84 16.38 0.04 12.49
C LEU A 84 16.03 1.17 11.53
N ASP A 85 15.29 0.89 10.51
CA ASP A 85 14.89 1.88 9.53
C ASP A 85 13.81 2.79 10.08
#